data_b11ba92a9d75d9b26235be449f161f04
#
_entry.id   b11ba92a9d75d9b26235be449f161f04
#
_cell.length_a   1.000
_cell.length_b   1.000
_cell.length_c   1.000
_cell.angle_alpha   90.00
_cell.angle_beta   90.00
_cell.angle_gamma   90.00
#
_symmetry.space_group_name_H-M   'P 1'
#
loop_
_entity.id
_entity.type
_entity.pdbx_description
1 polymer ?
#
loop_
_entity_poly.entity_id
_entity_poly.type
_entity_poly.pdbx_seq_one_letter_code
_entity_poly.pdbx_strand_id
1 'polypeptide(L)'
;MTKRSFPDVNVWFALAVAEHPHHRPALAWWNEESSLAGFSRLTQLGLLRLLTTASAMGGQALTNEEAWRVYGGFLSDSRVRVFPELPALEDLFRRYSGLRQASPKVWVDAYLAAHAAANEAILVSFDQAFKSYGVECRILT
;
A
#
# COMPACT_ATOMS: atom_id res chain seq x y z
N MET A 1 21.74 -6.12 4.50
CA MET A 1 20.78 -5.07 4.17
C MET A 1 19.37 -5.49 4.54
N THR A 2 18.67 -4.67 5.28
CA THR A 2 17.28 -4.94 5.63
C THR A 2 16.41 -4.69 4.40
N LYS A 3 15.71 -5.71 3.93
CA LYS A 3 14.73 -5.53 2.87
C LYS A 3 13.56 -4.71 3.40
N ARG A 4 12.93 -3.96 2.50
CA ARG A 4 11.73 -3.17 2.81
C ARG A 4 10.64 -3.54 1.83
N SER A 5 9.41 -3.62 2.34
CA SER A 5 8.21 -3.80 1.53
C SER A 5 7.33 -2.57 1.67
N PHE A 6 6.70 -2.20 0.56
CA PHE A 6 5.75 -1.10 0.56
C PHE A 6 4.42 -1.61 0.01
N PRO A 7 3.54 -2.11 0.91
CA PRO A 7 2.25 -2.63 0.48
C PRO A 7 1.31 -1.52 0.00
N ASP A 8 0.66 -1.79 -1.12
CA ASP A 8 -0.44 -0.96 -1.60
C ASP A 8 -1.64 -1.08 -0.66
N VAL A 9 -2.57 -0.13 -0.76
CA VAL A 9 -3.79 -0.11 0.05
C VAL A 9 -4.56 -1.42 -0.05
N ASN A 10 -4.64 -2.02 -1.25
CA ASN A 10 -5.38 -3.26 -1.44
C ASN A 10 -4.81 -4.43 -0.62
N VAL A 11 -3.51 -4.41 -0.35
CA VAL A 11 -2.87 -5.44 0.48
C VAL A 11 -3.18 -5.20 1.97
N TRP A 12 -3.00 -3.96 2.44
CA TRP A 12 -3.33 -3.62 3.82
C TRP A 12 -4.79 -3.90 4.13
N PHE A 13 -5.68 -3.53 3.20
CA PHE A 13 -7.12 -3.74 3.37
C PHE A 13 -7.46 -5.24 3.40
N ALA A 14 -6.90 -6.03 2.50
CA ALA A 14 -7.11 -7.48 2.49
C ALA A 14 -6.60 -8.15 3.77
N LEU A 15 -5.49 -7.65 4.34
CA LEU A 15 -5.00 -8.13 5.64
C LEU A 15 -5.96 -7.79 6.77
N ALA A 16 -6.54 -6.59 6.74
CA ALA A 16 -7.38 -6.09 7.82
C ALA A 16 -8.75 -6.77 7.88
N VAL A 17 -9.26 -7.29 6.76
CA VAL A 17 -10.62 -7.79 6.65
C VAL A 17 -10.60 -9.29 6.31
N ALA A 18 -10.94 -10.12 7.31
CA ALA A 18 -10.86 -11.58 7.16
C ALA A 18 -11.75 -12.12 6.06
N GLU A 19 -12.86 -11.44 5.74
CA GLU A 19 -13.82 -11.84 4.71
C GLU A 19 -13.44 -11.33 3.32
N HIS A 20 -12.37 -10.56 3.20
CA HIS A 20 -11.94 -10.03 1.91
C HIS A 20 -11.54 -11.19 0.98
N PRO A 21 -11.93 -11.16 -0.33
CA PRO A 21 -11.60 -12.24 -1.27
C PRO A 21 -10.09 -12.52 -1.37
N HIS A 22 -9.25 -11.54 -1.14
CA HIS A 22 -7.80 -11.67 -1.21
C HIS A 22 -7.13 -11.80 0.16
N HIS A 23 -7.91 -12.04 1.23
CA HIS A 23 -7.35 -12.14 2.57
C HIS A 23 -6.31 -13.26 2.69
N ARG A 24 -6.61 -14.44 2.14
CA ARG A 24 -5.69 -15.58 2.25
C ARG A 24 -4.32 -15.33 1.60
N PRO A 25 -4.25 -14.89 0.34
CA PRO A 25 -2.93 -14.62 -0.25
C PRO A 25 -2.21 -13.46 0.42
N ALA A 26 -2.93 -12.45 0.89
CA ALA A 26 -2.32 -11.35 1.65
C ALA A 26 -1.72 -11.87 2.95
N LEU A 27 -2.48 -12.68 3.70
CA LEU A 27 -2.02 -13.23 4.96
C LEU A 27 -0.84 -14.20 4.77
N ALA A 28 -0.86 -15.02 3.72
CA ALA A 28 0.24 -15.91 3.41
C ALA A 28 1.53 -15.13 3.16
N TRP A 29 1.44 -14.05 2.38
CA TRP A 29 2.58 -13.16 2.16
C TRP A 29 3.06 -12.55 3.48
N TRP A 30 2.14 -12.03 4.28
CA TRP A 30 2.45 -11.36 5.55
C TRP A 30 3.15 -12.29 6.55
N ASN A 31 2.70 -13.54 6.62
CA ASN A 31 3.28 -14.52 7.54
C ASN A 31 4.70 -14.94 7.15
N GLU A 32 5.05 -14.85 5.87
CA GLU A 32 6.38 -15.16 5.39
C GLU A 32 7.30 -13.93 5.38
N GLU A 33 6.74 -12.73 5.49
CA GLU A 33 7.50 -11.49 5.35
C GLU A 33 8.26 -11.19 6.63
N SER A 34 9.58 -11.05 6.51
CA SER A 34 10.46 -10.73 7.64
C SER A 34 11.04 -9.32 7.54
N SER A 35 10.80 -8.62 6.43
CA SER A 35 11.34 -7.28 6.22
C SER A 35 10.43 -6.20 6.84
N LEU A 36 10.92 -4.96 6.89
CA LEU A 36 10.10 -3.84 7.30
C LEU A 36 9.02 -3.60 6.25
N ALA A 37 7.81 -3.31 6.71
CA ALA A 37 6.67 -2.99 5.85
C ALA A 37 6.19 -1.58 6.17
N GLY A 38 6.07 -0.73 5.16
CA GLY A 38 5.83 0.69 5.36
C GLY A 38 4.47 1.17 4.89
N PHE A 39 3.91 2.08 5.67
CA PHE A 39 2.81 2.94 5.23
C PHE A 39 3.38 4.25 4.70
N SER A 40 2.69 4.83 3.74
CA SER A 40 2.78 6.25 3.44
C SER A 40 1.52 6.93 3.98
N ARG A 41 1.49 8.27 3.98
CA ARG A 41 0.27 8.98 4.32
C ARG A 41 -0.89 8.58 3.40
N LEU A 42 -0.59 8.40 2.11
CA LEU A 42 -1.61 8.04 1.13
C LEU A 42 -2.20 6.64 1.40
N THR A 43 -1.36 5.65 1.71
CA THR A 43 -1.86 4.30 2.00
C THR A 43 -2.58 4.24 3.35
N GLN A 44 -2.14 5.01 4.32
CA GLN A 44 -2.86 5.16 5.58
C GLN A 44 -4.27 5.72 5.33
N LEU A 45 -4.37 6.82 4.59
CA LEU A 45 -5.67 7.43 4.29
C LEU A 45 -6.55 6.46 3.51
N GLY A 46 -5.98 5.76 2.55
CA GLY A 46 -6.71 4.77 1.76
C GLY A 46 -7.29 3.65 2.60
N LEU A 47 -6.50 3.12 3.53
CA LEU A 47 -6.97 2.08 4.44
C LEU A 47 -8.10 2.58 5.34
N LEU A 48 -7.90 3.73 5.98
CA LEU A 48 -8.92 4.30 6.85
C LEU A 48 -10.23 4.56 6.10
N ARG A 49 -10.12 5.06 4.86
CA ARG A 49 -11.28 5.33 4.03
C ARG A 49 -12.05 4.05 3.67
N LEU A 50 -11.33 3.00 3.26
CA LEU A 50 -11.98 1.73 2.90
C LEU A 50 -12.66 1.08 4.11
N LEU A 51 -12.02 1.10 5.28
CA LEU A 51 -12.60 0.54 6.50
C LEU A 51 -13.88 1.23 6.93
N THR A 52 -14.05 2.49 6.56
CA THR A 52 -15.23 3.29 6.91
C THR A 52 -16.22 3.46 5.73
N THR A 53 -16.00 2.72 4.65
CA THR A 53 -16.89 2.74 3.47
C THR A 53 -17.77 1.50 3.47
N ALA A 54 -19.07 1.69 3.62
CA ALA A 54 -20.03 0.59 3.73
C ALA A 54 -19.95 -0.37 2.54
N SER A 55 -19.88 0.15 1.31
CA SER A 55 -19.83 -0.69 0.10
C SER A 55 -18.56 -1.56 0.05
N ALA A 56 -17.45 -1.08 0.62
CA ALA A 56 -16.20 -1.84 0.67
C ALA A 56 -16.23 -2.90 1.78
N MET A 57 -17.04 -2.69 2.81
CA MET A 57 -17.09 -3.50 4.03
C MET A 57 -18.31 -4.42 4.09
N GLY A 58 -18.89 -4.75 2.93
CA GLY A 58 -20.04 -5.65 2.89
C GLY A 58 -21.28 -5.09 3.59
N GLY A 59 -21.42 -3.77 3.62
CA GLY A 59 -22.52 -3.07 4.24
C GLY A 59 -22.32 -2.68 5.71
N GLN A 60 -21.19 -3.07 6.30
CA GLN A 60 -20.91 -2.82 7.72
C GLN A 60 -19.61 -2.05 7.90
N ALA A 61 -19.66 -0.74 7.63
CA ALA A 61 -18.52 0.12 7.83
C ALA A 61 -18.12 0.18 9.30
N LEU A 62 -16.82 0.26 9.56
CA LEU A 62 -16.32 0.57 10.89
C LEU A 62 -16.57 2.05 11.19
N THR A 63 -16.63 2.39 12.46
CA THR A 63 -16.54 3.79 12.87
C THR A 63 -15.11 4.30 12.64
N ASN A 64 -14.94 5.61 12.59
CA ASN A 64 -13.60 6.19 12.45
C ASN A 64 -12.69 5.79 13.62
N GLU A 65 -13.23 5.72 14.82
CA GLU A 65 -12.49 5.27 15.98
C GLU A 65 -12.01 3.83 15.83
N GLU A 66 -12.88 2.94 15.37
CA GLU A 66 -12.53 1.54 15.10
C GLU A 66 -11.47 1.41 13.99
N ALA A 67 -11.58 2.23 12.94
CA ALA A 67 -10.60 2.25 11.86
C ALA A 67 -9.21 2.66 12.38
N TRP A 68 -9.14 3.65 13.27
CA TRP A 68 -7.88 4.04 13.91
C TRP A 68 -7.29 2.90 14.74
N ARG A 69 -8.13 2.11 15.39
CA ARG A 69 -7.64 0.94 16.15
C ARG A 69 -7.03 -0.11 15.23
N VAL A 70 -7.63 -0.35 14.07
CA VAL A 70 -7.07 -1.29 13.09
C VAL A 70 -5.70 -0.81 12.64
N TYR A 71 -5.59 0.46 12.28
CA TYR A 71 -4.31 1.05 11.85
C TYR A 71 -3.28 0.96 12.98
N GLY A 72 -3.67 1.30 14.21
CA GLY A 72 -2.79 1.20 15.37
C GLY A 72 -2.31 -0.23 15.63
N GLY A 73 -3.18 -1.21 15.35
CA GLY A 73 -2.81 -2.62 15.44
C GLY A 73 -1.68 -3.00 14.48
N PHE A 74 -1.74 -2.49 13.24
CA PHE A 74 -0.62 -2.69 12.32
C PHE A 74 0.66 -2.02 12.83
N LEU A 75 0.56 -0.79 13.32
CA LEU A 75 1.75 -0.08 13.82
C LEU A 75 2.37 -0.74 15.06
N SER A 76 1.62 -1.55 15.78
CA SER A 76 2.15 -2.29 16.94
C SER A 76 3.00 -3.49 16.53
N ASP A 77 2.92 -3.94 15.27
CA ASP A 77 3.80 -4.99 14.77
C ASP A 77 5.21 -4.42 14.57
N SER A 78 6.22 -5.12 15.07
CA SER A 78 7.60 -4.64 15.03
C SER A 78 8.13 -4.42 13.61
N ARG A 79 7.50 -5.02 12.60
CA ARG A 79 7.89 -4.86 11.20
C ARG A 79 7.33 -3.60 10.56
N VAL A 80 6.28 -3.01 11.14
CA VAL A 80 5.53 -1.93 10.49
C VAL A 80 6.11 -0.57 10.85
N ARG A 81 6.29 0.27 9.84
CA ARG A 81 6.82 1.63 9.96
C ARG A 81 6.01 2.56 9.06
N VAL A 82 6.16 3.85 9.29
CA VAL A 82 5.71 4.88 8.35
C VAL A 82 6.94 5.30 7.56
N PHE A 83 6.93 5.08 6.25
CA PHE A 83 8.05 5.45 5.39
C PHE A 83 7.92 6.93 5.01
N PRO A 84 8.96 7.73 5.23
CA PRO A 84 8.91 9.15 4.93
C PRO A 84 9.00 9.43 3.43
N GLU A 85 8.56 10.61 3.02
CA GLU A 85 8.83 11.11 1.68
C GLU A 85 10.28 11.58 1.62
N LEU A 86 11.11 10.81 0.92
CA LEU A 86 12.53 11.08 0.81
C LEU A 86 12.82 12.04 -0.35
N PRO A 87 14.00 12.68 -0.36
CA PRO A 87 14.33 13.68 -1.41
C PRO A 87 14.21 13.19 -2.84
N ALA A 88 14.45 11.89 -3.10
CA ALA A 88 14.35 11.33 -4.45
C ALA A 88 12.90 11.19 -4.95
N LEU A 89 11.91 11.31 -4.08
CA LEU A 89 10.51 11.09 -4.43
C LEU A 89 10.04 11.99 -5.58
N GLU A 90 10.33 13.27 -5.50
CA GLU A 90 9.79 14.24 -6.46
C GLU A 90 10.25 13.92 -7.89
N ASP A 91 11.53 13.67 -8.09
CA ASP A 91 12.06 13.37 -9.43
C ASP A 91 11.51 12.04 -9.96
N LEU A 92 11.42 11.02 -9.11
CA LEU A 92 10.85 9.73 -9.49
C LEU A 92 9.37 9.86 -9.83
N PHE A 93 8.63 10.61 -9.04
CA PHE A 93 7.21 10.83 -9.27
C PHE A 93 6.99 11.56 -10.62
N ARG A 94 7.77 12.59 -10.90
CA ARG A 94 7.71 13.30 -12.19
C ARG A 94 8.02 12.35 -13.35
N ARG A 95 9.01 11.50 -13.20
CA ARG A 95 9.38 10.52 -14.24
C ARG A 95 8.25 9.54 -14.51
N TYR A 96 7.67 8.96 -13.45
CA TYR A 96 6.64 7.93 -13.61
C TYR A 96 5.31 8.50 -14.08
N SER A 97 5.00 9.74 -13.76
CA SER A 97 3.71 10.37 -14.08
C SER A 97 3.75 11.30 -15.29
N GLY A 98 4.93 11.62 -15.81
CA GLY A 98 5.11 12.61 -16.90
C GLY A 98 4.79 12.06 -18.27
N LEU A 99 3.57 11.61 -18.49
CA LEU A 99 3.11 11.06 -19.75
C LEU A 99 2.78 12.17 -20.76
N ARG A 100 2.81 11.84 -22.06
CA ARG A 100 2.50 12.80 -23.12
C ARG A 100 1.01 12.98 -23.35
N GLN A 101 0.19 12.06 -22.84
CA GLN A 101 -1.27 12.14 -22.92
C GLN A 101 -1.86 12.41 -21.55
N ALA A 102 -3.10 12.91 -21.54
CA ALA A 102 -3.84 13.06 -20.29
C ALA A 102 -4.15 11.69 -19.71
N SER A 103 -3.80 11.47 -18.46
CA SER A 103 -4.04 10.21 -17.76
C SER A 103 -4.28 10.49 -16.27
N PRO A 104 -5.53 10.82 -15.92
CA PRO A 104 -5.84 11.17 -14.52
C PRO A 104 -5.69 10.01 -13.54
N LYS A 105 -5.71 8.78 -14.04
CA LYS A 105 -5.59 7.60 -13.19
C LYS A 105 -4.14 7.29 -12.79
N VAL A 106 -3.16 7.89 -13.45
CA VAL A 106 -1.75 7.54 -13.22
C VAL A 106 -1.19 8.17 -11.95
N TRP A 107 -1.76 9.27 -11.48
CA TRP A 107 -1.15 10.07 -10.42
C TRP A 107 -0.90 9.27 -9.14
N VAL A 108 -1.89 8.55 -8.66
CA VAL A 108 -1.77 7.79 -7.40
C VAL A 108 -0.79 6.63 -7.57
N ASP A 109 -0.92 5.87 -8.65
CA ASP A 109 -0.04 4.72 -8.89
C ASP A 109 1.41 5.16 -9.08
N ALA A 110 1.64 6.23 -9.84
CA ALA A 110 2.98 6.78 -10.02
C ALA A 110 3.59 7.27 -8.71
N TYR A 111 2.78 7.90 -7.86
CA TYR A 111 3.22 8.32 -6.53
C TYR A 111 3.65 7.13 -5.68
N LEU A 112 2.83 6.07 -5.65
CA LEU A 112 3.15 4.87 -4.87
C LEU A 112 4.41 4.19 -5.37
N ALA A 113 4.56 4.09 -6.69
CA ALA A 113 5.76 3.52 -7.30
C ALA A 113 7.00 4.37 -6.95
N ALA A 114 6.88 5.69 -7.01
CA ALA A 114 7.97 6.60 -6.68
C ALA A 114 8.34 6.53 -5.20
N HIS A 115 7.34 6.42 -4.32
CA HIS A 115 7.57 6.33 -2.88
C HIS A 115 8.30 5.04 -2.53
N ALA A 116 7.89 3.92 -3.14
CA ALA A 116 8.57 2.64 -2.97
C ALA A 116 10.02 2.71 -3.46
N ALA A 117 10.23 3.24 -4.67
CA ALA A 117 11.57 3.34 -5.24
C ALA A 117 12.49 4.25 -4.42
N ALA A 118 11.98 5.39 -3.96
CA ALA A 118 12.76 6.33 -3.14
C ALA A 118 13.19 5.71 -1.81
N ASN A 119 12.36 4.83 -1.24
CA ASN A 119 12.67 4.12 0.01
C ASN A 119 13.40 2.79 -0.22
N GLU A 120 13.75 2.50 -1.48
CA GLU A 120 14.39 1.22 -1.84
C GLU A 120 13.58 0.02 -1.37
N ALA A 121 12.26 0.12 -1.51
CA ALA A 121 11.32 -0.90 -1.06
C ALA A 121 10.71 -1.64 -2.25
N ILE A 122 10.30 -2.89 -2.02
CA ILE A 122 9.54 -3.68 -2.99
C ILE A 122 8.07 -3.30 -2.85
N LEU A 123 7.47 -2.81 -3.93
CA LEU A 123 6.03 -2.52 -3.95
C LEU A 123 5.25 -3.83 -3.99
N VAL A 124 4.37 -4.04 -3.03
CA VAL A 124 3.56 -5.26 -2.95
C VAL A 124 2.11 -4.90 -3.23
N SER A 125 1.50 -5.55 -4.21
CA SER A 125 0.14 -5.21 -4.63
C SER A 125 -0.56 -6.42 -5.27
N PHE A 126 -1.87 -6.34 -5.41
CA PHE A 126 -2.65 -7.24 -6.27
C PHE A 126 -2.81 -6.69 -7.68
N ASP A 127 -2.42 -5.44 -7.91
CA ASP A 127 -2.61 -4.75 -9.20
C ASP A 127 -1.39 -4.91 -10.10
N GLN A 128 -1.58 -5.57 -11.24
CA GLN A 128 -0.52 -5.82 -12.21
C GLN A 128 -0.04 -4.56 -12.92
N ALA A 129 -0.80 -3.47 -12.86
CA ALA A 129 -0.40 -2.20 -13.50
C ALA A 129 0.94 -1.68 -13.00
N PHE A 130 1.34 -2.03 -11.77
CA PHE A 130 2.62 -1.58 -11.21
C PHE A 130 3.84 -2.15 -11.95
N LYS A 131 3.68 -3.25 -12.67
CA LYS A 131 4.77 -3.81 -13.46
C LYS A 131 5.29 -2.86 -14.54
N SER A 132 4.46 -1.92 -15.00
CA SER A 132 4.82 -1.00 -16.08
C SER A 132 5.70 0.17 -15.64
N TYR A 133 5.88 0.39 -14.33
CA TYR A 133 6.65 1.52 -13.82
C TYR A 133 8.15 1.25 -13.69
N GLY A 134 8.58 0.01 -13.84
CA GLY A 134 9.99 -0.34 -13.67
C GLY A 134 10.47 -0.36 -12.23
N VAL A 135 9.56 -0.17 -11.26
CA VAL A 135 9.88 -0.32 -9.85
C VAL A 135 9.88 -1.81 -9.49
N GLU A 136 10.75 -2.21 -8.56
CA GLU A 136 10.70 -3.58 -8.07
C GLU A 136 9.37 -3.81 -7.38
N CYS A 137 8.60 -4.80 -7.84
CA CYS A 137 7.28 -5.09 -7.30
C CYS A 137 7.03 -6.58 -7.19
N ARG A 138 6.18 -6.94 -6.25
CA ARG A 138 5.66 -8.29 -6.07
C ARG A 138 4.15 -8.24 -6.19
N ILE A 139 3.61 -8.91 -7.20
CA ILE A 139 2.16 -8.98 -7.41
C ILE A 139 1.65 -10.26 -6.77
N LEU A 140 0.75 -10.11 -5.81
CA LEU A 140 0.13 -11.23 -5.11
C LEU A 140 -1.03 -11.79 -5.94
N THR A 141 -1.26 -13.09 -5.81
CA THR A 141 -2.32 -13.78 -6.54
C THR A 141 -3.17 -14.63 -5.62
#